data_9e3d2914c96c64b0e24721f215fb0711
#
_entry.id   9e3d2914c96c64b0e24721f215fb0711
#
_cell.length_a   1.000
_cell.length_b   1.000
_cell.length_c   1.000
_cell.angle_alpha   90.00
_cell.angle_beta   90.00
_cell.angle_gamma   90.00
#
_symmetry.space_group_name_H-M   'P 1'
#
loop_
_entity.id
_entity.type
_entity.pdbx_description
1 polymer ?
#
loop_
_entity_poly.entity_id
_entity_poly.type
_entity_poly.pdbx_seq_one_letter_code
_entity_poly.pdbx_strand_id
1 'polypeptide(L)'
;MDVIELIPLSQAFRLVPKNRNLLVPVLLSKQTEKSLKILRVTLRKTIKGKKTQYGFHDGKTLIANEQYSVGDSCLLDLSKKEIKSYMKLDKGSVVLVTKGENAGAIGKIEEIREGLFSLPKRTVVSFGDRSVELPVQMVMLVGEQEPIIQVS
;
A
#
# COMPACT_ATOMS: atom_id res chain seq x y z
N MET A 1 -2.06 6.40 4.86
CA MET A 1 -0.75 5.87 5.38
C MET A 1 0.21 6.97 5.85
N ASP A 2 -0.21 8.22 5.82
CA ASP A 2 0.57 9.33 6.37
C ASP A 2 0.70 9.21 7.89
N VAL A 3 1.81 9.74 8.44
CA VAL A 3 2.07 9.76 9.87
C VAL A 3 1.96 11.20 10.37
N ILE A 4 1.22 11.38 11.45
CA ILE A 4 1.08 12.64 12.16
C ILE A 4 1.83 12.52 13.48
N GLU A 5 2.72 13.44 13.76
CA GLU A 5 3.44 13.52 15.02
C GLU A 5 2.93 14.68 15.87
N LEU A 6 2.54 14.38 17.11
CA LEU A 6 2.20 15.36 18.13
C LEU A 6 3.45 15.63 18.97
N ILE A 7 4.21 16.64 18.58
CA ILE A 7 5.50 16.99 19.19
C ILE A 7 5.41 17.17 20.72
N PRO A 8 4.41 17.92 21.26
CA PRO A 8 4.30 18.13 22.70
C PRO A 8 4.07 16.86 23.52
N LEU A 9 3.42 15.85 22.90
CA LEU A 9 3.10 14.58 23.56
C LEU A 9 4.07 13.46 23.18
N SER A 10 5.02 13.72 22.29
CA SER A 10 5.95 12.71 21.72
C SER A 10 5.24 11.47 21.16
N GLN A 11 4.02 11.64 20.69
CA GLN A 11 3.19 10.58 20.12
C GLN A 11 3.11 10.71 18.59
N ALA A 12 3.09 9.58 17.92
CA ALA A 12 2.90 9.53 16.47
C ALA A 12 1.73 8.60 16.12
N PHE A 13 0.95 9.02 15.16
CA PHE A 13 -0.24 8.30 14.68
C PHE A 13 -0.13 8.08 13.18
N ARG A 14 -0.46 6.88 12.73
CA ARG A 14 -0.63 6.57 11.32
C ARG A 14 -2.08 6.69 10.93
N LEU A 15 -2.35 7.39 9.83
CA LEU A 15 -3.69 7.49 9.26
C LEU A 15 -3.98 6.26 8.42
N VAL A 16 -4.90 5.43 8.87
CA VAL A 16 -5.30 4.20 8.18
C VAL A 16 -6.75 4.35 7.69
N PRO A 17 -7.04 4.00 6.43
CA PRO A 17 -8.43 4.00 5.96
C PRO A 17 -9.24 2.96 6.73
N LYS A 18 -10.44 3.35 7.19
CA LYS A 18 -11.36 2.50 7.94
C LYS A 18 -12.80 2.96 7.68
N ASN A 19 -13.77 2.07 7.84
CA ASN A 19 -15.19 2.43 7.84
C ASN A 19 -15.63 3.36 6.68
N ARG A 20 -15.72 2.86 5.46
CA ARG A 20 -16.22 3.61 4.29
C ARG A 20 -15.46 4.91 3.98
N ASN A 21 -14.13 4.82 3.90
CA ASN A 21 -13.22 5.92 3.53
C ASN A 21 -12.92 6.96 4.63
N LEU A 22 -13.24 6.70 5.89
CA LEU A 22 -12.72 7.49 7.00
C LEU A 22 -11.24 7.16 7.25
N LEU A 23 -10.46 8.16 7.59
CA LEU A 23 -9.09 7.97 8.07
C LEU A 23 -9.10 7.95 9.60
N VAL A 24 -8.65 6.85 10.17
CA VAL A 24 -8.58 6.67 11.62
C VAL A 24 -7.11 6.71 12.05
N PRO A 25 -6.77 7.49 13.09
CA PRO A 25 -5.43 7.52 13.64
C PRO A 25 -5.16 6.24 14.45
N VAL A 26 -4.08 5.54 14.10
CA VAL A 26 -3.55 4.38 14.82
C VAL A 26 -2.26 4.81 15.51
N LEU A 27 -2.20 4.66 16.84
CA LEU A 27 -1.02 5.01 17.63
C LEU A 27 0.15 4.10 17.25
N LEU A 28 1.29 4.69 16.90
CA LEU A 28 2.51 3.95 16.59
C LEU A 28 3.27 3.60 17.88
N SER A 29 3.43 2.30 18.12
CA SER A 29 4.19 1.79 19.26
C SER A 29 5.71 1.92 19.04
N LYS A 30 6.17 1.87 17.79
CA LYS A 30 7.58 1.91 17.43
C LYS A 30 7.96 3.27 16.84
N GLN A 31 8.87 3.96 17.50
CA GLN A 31 9.44 5.24 17.03
C GLN A 31 10.07 5.11 15.61
N THR A 32 10.63 3.94 15.30
CA THR A 32 11.28 3.66 14.01
C THR A 32 10.31 3.64 12.82
N GLU A 33 9.02 3.48 13.07
CA GLU A 33 7.99 3.46 12.03
C GLU A 33 7.48 4.85 11.63
N LYS A 34 7.88 5.91 12.34
CA LYS A 34 7.44 7.28 12.05
C LYS A 34 7.86 7.74 10.65
N SER A 35 9.04 7.36 10.20
CA SER A 35 9.57 7.70 8.88
C SER A 35 9.13 6.77 7.77
N LEU A 36 8.46 5.66 8.10
CA LEU A 36 8.11 4.63 7.13
C LEU A 36 6.70 4.84 6.59
N LYS A 37 6.57 4.81 5.27
CA LYS A 37 5.30 4.91 4.55
C LYS A 37 5.22 3.87 3.45
N ILE A 38 4.08 3.17 3.37
CA ILE A 38 3.79 2.30 2.22
C ILE A 38 3.21 3.15 1.09
N LEU A 39 3.79 2.99 -0.10
CA LEU A 39 3.39 3.64 -1.32
C LEU A 39 3.02 2.60 -2.38
N ARG A 40 1.79 2.68 -2.89
CA ARG A 40 1.37 1.83 -4.01
C ARG A 40 1.76 2.49 -5.33
N VAL A 41 2.36 1.70 -6.22
CA VAL A 41 2.70 2.12 -7.58
C VAL A 41 1.42 2.25 -8.41
N THR A 42 1.16 3.44 -8.94
CA THR A 42 -0.02 3.74 -9.76
C THR A 42 0.32 4.04 -11.21
N LEU A 43 1.54 4.50 -11.47
CA LEU A 43 2.01 4.87 -12.80
C LEU A 43 3.43 4.39 -13.02
N ARG A 44 3.70 3.90 -14.23
CA ARG A 44 5.04 3.57 -14.71
C ARG A 44 5.25 4.23 -16.08
N LYS A 45 6.28 5.05 -16.20
CA LYS A 45 6.61 5.77 -17.44
C LYS A 45 8.11 5.71 -17.72
N THR A 46 8.48 5.34 -18.93
CA THR A 46 9.88 5.43 -19.38
C THR A 46 10.19 6.86 -19.79
N ILE A 47 11.30 7.38 -19.29
CA ILE A 47 11.81 8.73 -19.56
C ILE A 47 13.11 8.65 -20.38
N LYS A 48 13.61 9.81 -20.83
CA LYS A 48 14.89 9.89 -21.58
C LYS A 48 16.02 9.22 -20.79
N GLY A 49 16.90 8.52 -21.50
CA GLY A 49 18.04 7.81 -20.89
C GLY A 49 17.70 6.42 -20.35
N LYS A 50 16.63 5.78 -20.83
CA LYS A 50 16.18 4.44 -20.41
C LYS A 50 15.86 4.29 -18.92
N LYS A 51 15.68 5.41 -18.21
CA LYS A 51 15.26 5.41 -16.83
C LYS A 51 13.74 5.26 -16.72
N THR A 52 13.26 4.68 -15.65
CA THR A 52 11.83 4.54 -15.39
C THR A 52 11.41 5.47 -14.26
N GLN A 53 10.38 6.24 -14.51
CA GLN A 53 9.71 7.07 -13.50
C GLN A 53 8.47 6.33 -13.01
N TYR A 54 8.33 6.24 -11.71
CA TYR A 54 7.18 5.66 -11.03
C TYR A 54 6.38 6.75 -10.35
N GLY A 55 5.07 6.69 -10.50
CA GLY A 55 4.12 7.51 -9.75
C GLY A 55 3.42 6.68 -8.68
N PHE A 56 3.19 7.28 -7.53
CA PHE A 56 2.57 6.63 -6.38
C PHE A 56 1.19 7.22 -6.08
N HIS A 57 0.41 6.50 -5.27
CA HIS A 57 -0.96 6.88 -4.94
C HIS A 57 -1.10 8.21 -4.20
N ASP A 58 -0.02 8.72 -3.60
CA ASP A 58 0.02 10.01 -2.90
C ASP A 58 0.50 11.18 -3.78
N GLY A 59 0.72 10.92 -5.08
CA GLY A 59 1.20 11.92 -6.04
C GLY A 59 2.72 12.08 -6.09
N LYS A 60 3.47 11.37 -5.24
CA LYS A 60 4.94 11.37 -5.32
C LYS A 60 5.42 10.63 -6.54
N THR A 61 6.57 11.02 -7.04
CA THR A 61 7.26 10.36 -8.14
C THR A 61 8.69 10.01 -7.75
N LEU A 62 9.16 8.88 -8.25
CA LEU A 62 10.53 8.42 -8.05
C LEU A 62 11.09 7.92 -9.38
N ILE A 63 12.37 8.21 -9.63
CA ILE A 63 13.10 7.63 -10.76
C ILE A 63 13.98 6.52 -10.20
N ALA A 64 13.77 5.30 -10.67
CA ALA A 64 14.55 4.15 -10.26
C ALA A 64 14.94 3.30 -11.48
N ASN A 65 16.07 2.59 -11.35
CA ASN A 65 16.52 1.64 -12.37
C ASN A 65 15.87 0.26 -12.18
N GLU A 66 15.34 0.00 -11.01
CA GLU A 66 14.64 -1.23 -10.66
C GLU A 66 13.27 -1.29 -11.33
N GLN A 67 12.79 -2.50 -11.59
CA GLN A 67 11.51 -2.69 -12.27
C GLN A 67 10.41 -2.98 -11.26
N TYR A 68 9.52 -2.01 -11.09
CA TYR A 68 8.28 -2.16 -10.31
C TYR A 68 7.08 -2.24 -11.25
N SER A 69 6.06 -2.98 -10.87
CA SER A 69 4.81 -3.09 -11.62
C SER A 69 3.70 -2.22 -11.01
N VAL A 70 2.77 -1.79 -11.83
CA VAL A 70 1.58 -1.07 -11.34
C VAL A 70 0.73 -2.03 -10.49
N GLY A 71 0.34 -1.58 -9.30
CA GLY A 71 -0.36 -2.39 -8.29
C GLY A 71 0.55 -2.89 -7.16
N ASP A 72 1.85 -2.97 -7.40
CA ASP A 72 2.82 -3.31 -6.35
C ASP A 72 2.93 -2.19 -5.31
N SER A 73 3.54 -2.49 -4.18
CA SER A 73 3.78 -1.51 -3.12
C SER A 73 5.24 -1.47 -2.70
N CYS A 74 5.68 -0.29 -2.32
CA CYS A 74 7.04 -0.05 -1.82
C CYS A 74 6.97 0.53 -0.41
N LEU A 75 7.87 0.10 0.46
CA LEU A 75 8.09 0.73 1.75
C LEU A 75 9.16 1.82 1.59
N LEU A 76 8.74 3.07 1.69
CA LEU A 76 9.62 4.23 1.59
C LEU A 76 10.02 4.72 2.97
N ASP A 77 11.30 5.01 3.15
CA ASP A 77 11.79 5.80 4.27
C ASP A 77 11.78 7.28 3.87
N LEU A 78 10.88 8.04 4.49
CA LEU A 78 10.69 9.47 4.21
C LEU A 78 11.89 10.32 4.62
N SER A 79 12.66 9.90 5.63
CA SER A 79 13.84 10.61 6.12
C SER A 79 14.98 10.52 5.14
N LYS A 80 15.20 9.34 4.56
CA LYS A 80 16.27 9.06 3.61
C LYS A 80 15.83 9.19 2.16
N LYS A 81 14.53 9.24 1.90
CA LYS A 81 13.92 9.21 0.55
C LYS A 81 14.32 7.98 -0.26
N GLU A 82 14.48 6.85 0.41
CA GLU A 82 14.92 5.58 -0.17
C GLU A 82 13.84 4.51 -0.01
N ILE A 83 13.72 3.62 -1.00
CA ILE A 83 12.88 2.44 -0.91
C ILE A 83 13.62 1.39 -0.08
N LYS A 84 13.05 1.03 1.08
CA LYS A 84 13.59 -0.01 1.96
C LYS A 84 13.20 -1.41 1.54
N SER A 85 11.98 -1.55 1.06
CA SER A 85 11.43 -2.85 0.69
C SER A 85 10.45 -2.69 -0.45
N TYR A 86 10.39 -3.70 -1.31
CA TYR A 86 9.47 -3.81 -2.41
C TYR A 86 8.60 -5.04 -2.22
N MET A 87 7.30 -4.87 -2.37
CA MET A 87 6.31 -5.93 -2.25
C MET A 87 5.59 -6.08 -3.58
N LYS A 88 5.66 -7.28 -4.13
CA LYS A 88 5.00 -7.64 -5.36
C LYS A 88 3.56 -8.06 -5.10
N LEU A 89 2.66 -7.67 -5.99
CA LEU A 89 1.27 -8.11 -5.95
C LEU A 89 1.19 -9.57 -6.38
N ASP A 90 1.26 -10.47 -5.43
CA ASP A 90 1.23 -11.91 -5.65
C ASP A 90 0.20 -12.59 -4.74
N LYS A 91 -0.15 -13.84 -5.09
CA LYS A 91 -0.99 -14.71 -4.29
C LYS A 91 -0.34 -14.97 -2.92
N GLY A 92 -1.14 -14.92 -1.86
CA GLY A 92 -0.69 -15.08 -0.47
C GLY A 92 -0.27 -13.80 0.23
N SER A 93 -0.05 -12.70 -0.52
CA SER A 93 0.33 -11.41 0.07
C SER A 93 -0.78 -10.82 0.93
N VAL A 94 -0.39 -10.13 2.00
CA VAL A 94 -1.30 -9.44 2.91
C VAL A 94 -1.63 -8.07 2.37
N VAL A 95 -2.91 -7.75 2.30
CA VAL A 95 -3.44 -6.49 1.79
C VAL A 95 -4.35 -5.80 2.80
N LEU A 96 -4.31 -4.48 2.75
CA LEU A 96 -5.27 -3.61 3.40
C LEU A 96 -6.24 -3.07 2.33
N VAL A 97 -7.52 -3.17 2.59
CA VAL A 97 -8.54 -2.55 1.74
C VAL A 97 -8.60 -1.06 2.05
N THR A 98 -8.40 -0.23 1.02
CA THR A 98 -8.31 1.23 1.18
C THR A 98 -9.59 1.97 0.89
N LYS A 99 -10.55 1.35 0.18
CA LYS A 99 -11.80 1.98 -0.26
C LYS A 99 -12.97 0.99 -0.23
N GLY A 100 -14.19 1.53 -0.19
CA GLY A 100 -15.42 0.76 -0.24
C GLY A 100 -15.88 0.29 1.14
N GLU A 101 -16.87 -0.64 1.16
CA GLU A 101 -17.48 -1.12 2.39
C GLU A 101 -16.51 -1.88 3.30
N ASN A 102 -15.53 -2.55 2.70
CA ASN A 102 -14.52 -3.32 3.42
C ASN A 102 -13.26 -2.48 3.77
N ALA A 103 -13.31 -1.15 3.64
CA ALA A 103 -12.16 -0.30 3.94
C ALA A 103 -11.68 -0.51 5.39
N GLY A 104 -10.37 -0.72 5.54
CA GLY A 104 -9.71 -1.03 6.81
C GLY A 104 -9.61 -2.51 7.13
N ALA A 105 -10.26 -3.38 6.36
CA ALA A 105 -10.08 -4.82 6.52
C ALA A 105 -8.70 -5.25 5.99
N ILE A 106 -8.06 -6.15 6.73
CA ILE A 106 -6.81 -6.78 6.35
C ILE A 106 -7.12 -8.21 5.95
N GLY A 107 -6.63 -8.64 4.80
CA GLY A 107 -6.85 -9.97 4.27
C GLY A 107 -5.67 -10.48 3.46
N LYS A 108 -5.77 -11.71 2.98
CA LYS A 108 -4.76 -12.33 2.10
C LYS A 108 -5.31 -12.49 0.69
N ILE A 109 -4.46 -12.31 -0.31
CA ILE A 109 -4.81 -12.53 -1.70
C ILE A 109 -4.88 -14.03 -1.96
N GLU A 110 -6.05 -14.53 -2.36
CA GLU A 110 -6.25 -15.91 -2.79
C GLU A 110 -5.99 -16.08 -4.30
N GLU A 111 -6.47 -15.12 -5.09
CA GLU A 111 -6.39 -15.17 -6.54
C GLU A 111 -6.25 -13.76 -7.12
N ILE A 112 -5.54 -13.66 -8.24
CA ILE A 112 -5.44 -12.44 -9.03
C ILE A 112 -6.05 -12.72 -10.39
N ARG A 113 -7.06 -11.94 -10.77
CA ARG A 113 -7.74 -12.03 -12.06
C ARG A 113 -7.33 -10.87 -12.94
N GLU A 114 -6.69 -11.20 -14.06
CA GLU A 114 -6.30 -10.20 -15.04
C GLU A 114 -7.52 -9.51 -15.63
N GLY A 115 -7.38 -8.22 -15.90
CA GLY A 115 -8.42 -7.45 -16.56
C GLY A 115 -8.60 -7.86 -18.02
N LEU A 116 -9.84 -7.92 -18.50
CA LEU A 116 -10.21 -8.19 -19.88
C LEU A 116 -11.03 -7.00 -20.41
N PHE A 117 -10.61 -6.46 -21.57
CA PHE A 117 -11.28 -5.34 -22.22
C PHE A 117 -11.44 -4.12 -21.28
N SER A 118 -12.66 -3.79 -20.92
CA SER A 118 -13.00 -2.67 -20.02
C SER A 118 -12.97 -3.03 -18.52
N LEU A 119 -12.77 -4.31 -18.19
CA LEU A 119 -12.72 -4.76 -16.80
C LEU A 119 -11.32 -4.57 -16.22
N PRO A 120 -11.17 -3.83 -15.09
CA PRO A 120 -9.87 -3.68 -14.46
C PRO A 120 -9.40 -5.00 -13.83
N LYS A 121 -8.08 -5.12 -13.64
CA LYS A 121 -7.47 -6.21 -12.86
C LYS A 121 -8.08 -6.26 -11.47
N ARG A 122 -8.44 -7.47 -11.01
CA ARG A 122 -9.11 -7.72 -9.72
C ARG A 122 -8.34 -8.72 -8.88
N THR A 123 -8.54 -8.64 -7.59
CA THR A 123 -8.00 -9.59 -6.61
C THR A 123 -9.13 -10.17 -5.78
N VAL A 124 -9.07 -11.47 -5.54
CA VAL A 124 -9.91 -12.14 -4.54
C VAL A 124 -9.16 -12.10 -3.22
N VAL A 125 -9.73 -11.44 -2.24
CA VAL A 125 -9.13 -11.26 -0.91
C VAL A 125 -9.94 -12.03 0.11
N SER A 126 -9.28 -12.89 0.88
CA SER A 126 -9.86 -13.64 1.98
C SER A 126 -9.72 -12.87 3.29
N PHE A 127 -10.80 -12.78 4.04
CA PHE A 127 -10.90 -12.18 5.37
C PHE A 127 -11.17 -13.21 6.46
N GLY A 128 -10.67 -14.43 6.30
CA GLY A 128 -10.95 -15.57 7.17
C GLY A 128 -12.19 -16.34 6.69
N ASP A 129 -13.36 -15.92 7.13
CA ASP A 129 -14.62 -16.67 6.84
C ASP A 129 -15.23 -16.37 5.47
N ARG A 130 -14.81 -15.30 4.83
CA ARG A 130 -15.35 -14.86 3.54
C ARG A 130 -14.27 -14.39 2.59
N SER A 131 -14.49 -14.58 1.31
CA SER A 131 -13.66 -14.04 0.23
C SER A 131 -14.45 -13.00 -0.56
N VAL A 132 -13.81 -11.90 -0.91
CA VAL A 132 -14.42 -10.80 -1.65
C VAL A 132 -13.54 -10.45 -2.85
N GLU A 133 -14.16 -10.28 -4.01
CA GLU A 133 -13.49 -9.82 -5.21
C GLU A 133 -13.44 -8.29 -5.24
N LEU A 134 -12.24 -7.73 -5.29
CA LEU A 134 -11.99 -6.28 -5.26
C LEU A 134 -11.08 -5.86 -6.41
N PRO A 135 -11.31 -4.67 -7.03
CA PRO A 135 -10.36 -4.08 -7.95
C PRO A 135 -9.00 -3.84 -7.27
N VAL A 136 -7.90 -4.07 -7.98
CA VAL A 136 -6.53 -3.81 -7.46
C VAL A 136 -6.36 -2.39 -6.94
N GLN A 137 -7.11 -1.43 -7.49
CA GLN A 137 -7.07 -0.04 -7.06
C GLN A 137 -7.63 0.20 -5.65
N MET A 138 -8.41 -0.73 -5.12
CA MET A 138 -9.01 -0.64 -3.78
C MET A 138 -8.18 -1.34 -2.70
N VAL A 139 -7.11 -2.04 -3.08
CA VAL A 139 -6.24 -2.75 -2.15
C VAL A 139 -4.84 -2.16 -2.15
N MET A 140 -4.14 -2.29 -1.05
CA MET A 140 -2.76 -1.89 -0.86
C MET A 140 -2.01 -3.01 -0.15
N LEU A 141 -0.90 -3.45 -0.71
CA LEU A 141 -0.03 -4.43 -0.07
C LEU A 141 0.57 -3.83 1.20
N VAL A 142 0.49 -4.56 2.29
CA VAL A 142 1.04 -4.17 3.59
C VAL A 142 2.07 -5.17 4.12
N GLY A 143 2.22 -6.31 3.46
CA GLY A 143 3.20 -7.34 3.77
C GLY A 143 3.09 -8.55 2.86
N GLU A 144 4.05 -9.46 2.97
CA GLU A 144 4.01 -10.74 2.25
C GLU A 144 3.27 -11.81 3.05
N GLN A 145 3.65 -12.06 4.28
CA GLN A 145 2.99 -13.01 5.19
C GLN A 145 2.31 -12.30 6.35
N GLU A 146 2.92 -11.24 6.84
CA GLU A 146 2.44 -10.38 7.92
C GLU A 146 2.62 -8.91 7.52
N PRO A 147 1.82 -7.99 8.11
CA PRO A 147 2.02 -6.56 7.88
C PRO A 147 3.40 -6.11 8.35
N ILE A 148 4.16 -5.44 7.47
CA ILE A 148 5.53 -4.95 7.77
C ILE A 148 5.54 -3.65 8.56
N ILE A 149 4.39 -2.98 8.68
CA ILE A 149 4.18 -1.77 9.50
C ILE A 149 2.87 -1.90 10.27
N GLN A 150 2.76 -1.17 11.36
CA GLN A 150 1.55 -1.15 12.16
C GLN A 150 0.41 -0.45 11.40
N VAL A 151 -0.67 -1.19 11.11
CA VAL A 151 -1.88 -0.72 10.39
C VAL A 151 -3.18 -0.95 11.16
N SER A 152 -3.09 -1.54 12.33
CA SER A 152 -4.23 -1.76 13.23
C SER A 152 -3.78 -1.62 14.69
#